data_f568debcc259aa73162b0cd3bf64b411
#
_entry.id   f568debcc259aa73162b0cd3bf64b411
#
_cell.length_a   1.000
_cell.length_b   1.000
_cell.length_c   1.000
_cell.angle_alpha   90.00
_cell.angle_beta   90.00
_cell.angle_gamma   90.00
#
_symmetry.space_group_name_H-M   'P 1'
#
loop_
_entity.id
_entity.type
_entity.pdbx_description
1 polymer ?
#
loop_
_entity_poly.entity_id
_entity_poly.type
_entity_poly.pdbx_seq_one_letter_code
_entity_poly.pdbx_strand_id
1 'polypeptide(L)'
;MCIRDRNRLDILSNNLANADTNGYKKEGATNQTFADELAIKIKDTSSYGMPQKLGTMSMGVHIGETYTDYSQGNFRVTDNATDFALDGDGFFAIAYTDKAGNTSVKYSRDGAFVVNTAGYLVTKDGDYVLNQNGAMNADAGARIQVDPNVPITVDEKGNIFQNNQQVGTIGVVDIADYNYLAKYGENMYDLVNGGARQASTAKVTQGCIESSNINVVSEMVNMITISRAFQAGQKVINAVDETLDKAVNQVGRV
;
A
#
# COMPACT_ATOMS: atom_id res chain seq x y z
N MET A 1 13.63 6.18 19.00
CA MET A 1 14.45 6.13 17.79
C MET A 1 14.46 4.74 17.19
N CYS A 2 14.92 3.70 17.88
CA CYS A 2 15.00 2.33 17.33
C CYS A 2 13.69 1.73 16.83
N ILE A 3 12.55 1.95 17.51
CA ILE A 3 11.25 1.42 17.10
C ILE A 3 10.78 2.05 15.79
N ARG A 4 10.91 3.38 15.67
CA ARG A 4 10.59 4.12 14.45
C ARG A 4 11.40 3.62 13.25
N ASP A 5 12.72 3.48 13.45
CA ASP A 5 13.63 3.10 12.35
C ASP A 5 13.38 1.64 11.93
N ARG A 6 13.02 0.76 12.86
CA ARG A 6 12.62 -0.62 12.57
C ARG A 6 11.34 -0.66 11.73
N ASN A 7 10.29 0.05 12.15
CA ASN A 7 9.04 0.07 11.39
C ASN A 7 9.23 0.66 9.98
N ARG A 8 10.12 1.67 9.82
CA ARG A 8 10.48 2.18 8.50
C ARG A 8 11.23 1.14 7.66
N LEU A 9 12.13 0.37 8.26
CA LEU A 9 12.79 -0.74 7.58
C LEU A 9 11.80 -1.82 7.13
N ASP A 10 10.80 -2.13 7.96
CA ASP A 10 9.77 -3.10 7.63
C ASP A 10 8.95 -2.65 6.40
N ILE A 11 8.56 -1.36 6.32
CA ILE A 11 7.85 -0.79 5.17
C ILE A 11 8.74 -0.81 3.91
N LEU A 12 10.01 -0.39 4.01
CA LEU A 12 10.93 -0.40 2.87
C LEU A 12 11.22 -1.83 2.39
N SER A 13 11.31 -2.78 3.31
CA SER A 13 11.49 -4.20 2.97
C SER A 13 10.28 -4.75 2.24
N ASN A 14 9.07 -4.39 2.67
CA ASN A 14 7.82 -4.76 1.99
C ASN A 14 7.75 -4.14 0.58
N ASN A 15 8.06 -2.86 0.44
CA ASN A 15 8.14 -2.21 -0.87
C ASN A 15 9.15 -2.93 -1.78
N LEU A 16 10.34 -3.22 -1.28
CA LEU A 16 11.39 -3.87 -2.06
C LEU A 16 10.98 -5.29 -2.50
N ALA A 17 10.34 -6.06 -1.61
CA ALA A 17 9.84 -7.39 -1.92
C ALA A 17 8.77 -7.38 -3.03
N ASN A 18 7.98 -6.28 -3.10
CA ASN A 18 6.89 -6.11 -4.07
C ASN A 18 7.26 -5.19 -5.25
N ALA A 19 8.54 -4.94 -5.48
CA ALA A 19 8.97 -4.07 -6.58
C ALA A 19 8.63 -4.65 -7.97
N ASP A 20 8.62 -5.97 -8.11
CA ASP A 20 8.25 -6.68 -9.36
C ASP A 20 6.78 -7.11 -9.40
N THR A 21 6.01 -6.86 -8.34
CA THR A 21 4.60 -7.20 -8.28
C THR A 21 3.79 -6.24 -9.15
N ASN A 22 2.98 -6.78 -10.07
CA ASN A 22 2.16 -5.97 -10.99
C ASN A 22 1.12 -5.17 -10.22
N GLY A 23 0.97 -3.89 -10.58
CA GLY A 23 -0.03 -3.01 -9.98
C GLY A 23 0.17 -2.68 -8.49
N TYR A 24 1.27 -3.13 -7.88
CA TYR A 24 1.58 -2.80 -6.50
C TYR A 24 1.91 -1.31 -6.35
N LYS A 25 1.36 -0.69 -5.32
CA LYS A 25 1.58 0.72 -4.99
C LYS A 25 2.44 0.85 -3.75
N LYS A 26 3.42 1.75 -3.84
CA LYS A 26 4.40 2.03 -2.78
C LYS A 26 3.71 2.48 -1.50
N GLU A 27 4.17 1.94 -0.37
CA GLU A 27 3.78 2.41 0.96
C GLU A 27 4.82 3.36 1.53
N GLY A 28 4.35 4.41 2.16
CA GLY A 28 5.16 5.34 2.93
C GLY A 28 4.67 5.45 4.37
N ALA A 29 5.48 6.06 5.23
CA ALA A 29 5.10 6.36 6.61
C ALA A 29 5.44 7.80 6.97
N THR A 30 4.54 8.46 7.67
CA THR A 30 4.76 9.77 8.25
C THR A 30 5.40 9.65 9.63
N ASN A 31 6.24 10.62 9.98
CA ASN A 31 6.76 10.73 11.34
C ASN A 31 5.91 11.75 12.11
N GLN A 32 5.46 11.37 13.29
CA GLN A 32 4.70 12.23 14.18
C GLN A 32 5.44 12.37 15.52
N THR A 33 5.48 13.57 16.08
CA THR A 33 6.01 13.82 17.42
C THR A 33 4.99 13.34 18.46
N PHE A 34 5.49 12.85 19.60
CA PHE A 34 4.62 12.66 20.77
C PHE A 34 4.07 14.01 21.21
N ALA A 35 2.89 13.98 21.86
CA ALA A 35 2.34 15.17 22.48
C ALA A 35 3.36 15.75 23.48
N ASP A 36 3.51 17.06 23.46
CA ASP A 36 4.39 17.74 24.39
C ASP A 36 3.87 17.62 25.82
N GLU A 37 4.71 17.15 26.73
CA GLU A 37 4.38 17.09 28.16
C GLU A 37 4.97 18.28 28.92
N LEU A 38 4.22 18.73 29.93
CA LEU A 38 4.60 19.85 30.77
C LEU A 38 5.70 19.44 31.74
N ALA A 39 6.91 19.97 31.57
CA ALA A 39 8.00 19.79 32.52
C ALA A 39 7.83 20.71 33.73
N ILE A 40 7.78 20.10 34.92
CA ILE A 40 7.61 20.81 36.19
C ILE A 40 8.86 20.57 37.05
N LYS A 41 9.41 21.62 37.63
CA LYS A 41 10.48 21.53 38.58
C LYS A 41 9.94 21.07 39.96
N ILE A 42 10.32 19.88 40.38
CA ILE A 42 9.92 19.29 41.66
C ILE A 42 10.97 19.64 42.73
N LYS A 43 10.52 20.01 43.94
CA LYS A 43 11.37 20.38 45.09
C LYS A 43 12.22 21.65 44.91
N ASP A 44 11.67 22.69 44.31
CA ASP A 44 12.30 24.01 44.36
C ASP A 44 11.91 24.70 45.68
N THR A 45 12.90 24.86 46.56
CA THR A 45 12.74 25.54 47.86
C THR A 45 12.79 27.06 47.73
N SER A 46 13.05 27.61 46.54
CA SER A 46 13.15 29.05 46.30
C SER A 46 11.78 29.74 46.08
N SER A 47 10.74 28.98 45.80
CA SER A 47 9.36 29.51 45.63
C SER A 47 8.39 28.74 46.51
N TYR A 48 7.73 29.45 47.42
CA TYR A 48 6.75 28.89 48.35
C TYR A 48 5.48 28.48 47.61
N GLY A 49 5.22 27.18 47.47
CA GLY A 49 3.88 26.64 47.30
C GLY A 49 3.41 26.25 45.90
N MET A 50 4.13 26.54 44.81
CA MET A 50 3.72 26.06 43.45
C MET A 50 4.91 25.50 42.66
N PRO A 51 4.75 24.32 42.01
CA PRO A 51 5.78 23.81 41.12
C PRO A 51 5.96 24.76 39.93
N GLN A 52 7.18 25.22 39.72
CA GLN A 52 7.53 26.13 38.64
C GLN A 52 7.46 25.37 37.30
N LYS A 53 6.70 25.88 36.35
CA LYS A 53 6.63 25.35 34.98
C LYS A 53 7.94 25.69 34.27
N LEU A 54 8.65 24.67 33.78
CA LEU A 54 9.90 24.83 33.03
C LEU A 54 9.67 25.01 31.54
N GLY A 55 8.52 24.54 31.04
CA GLY A 55 8.17 24.54 29.63
C GLY A 55 7.60 23.20 29.19
N THR A 56 7.45 23.02 27.90
CA THR A 56 7.03 21.74 27.30
C THR A 56 8.24 20.95 26.82
N MET A 57 8.20 19.64 26.95
CA MET A 57 9.23 18.73 26.51
C MET A 57 8.61 17.65 25.61
N SER A 58 9.16 17.48 24.40
CA SER A 58 8.75 16.40 23.51
C SER A 58 9.46 15.10 23.87
N MET A 59 8.71 14.00 23.99
CA MET A 59 9.21 12.66 24.31
C MET A 59 9.83 11.93 23.11
N GLY A 60 9.92 12.57 21.96
CA GLY A 60 10.52 12.01 20.75
C GLY A 60 9.53 11.89 19.59
N VAL A 61 9.83 10.97 18.67
CA VAL A 61 9.09 10.78 17.41
C VAL A 61 8.72 9.31 17.24
N HIS A 62 7.49 9.07 16.80
CA HIS A 62 7.00 7.74 16.42
C HIS A 62 6.48 7.77 14.96
N ILE A 63 6.18 6.61 14.39
CA ILE A 63 5.44 6.54 13.14
C ILE A 63 3.99 6.91 13.44
N GLY A 64 3.49 7.90 12.71
CA GLY A 64 2.10 8.32 12.75
C GLY A 64 1.25 7.40 11.88
N GLU A 65 1.03 7.81 10.64
CA GLU A 65 0.20 7.09 9.68
C GLU A 65 1.05 6.50 8.56
N THR A 66 0.63 5.33 8.06
CA THR A 66 1.11 4.77 6.80
C THR A 66 0.16 5.22 5.70
N TYR A 67 0.71 5.58 4.56
CA TYR A 67 -0.06 5.98 3.37
C TYR A 67 0.41 5.20 2.15
N THR A 68 -0.48 5.02 1.20
CA THR A 68 -0.18 4.40 -0.10
C THR A 68 -0.06 5.49 -1.16
N ASP A 69 1.00 5.43 -1.95
CA ASP A 69 1.20 6.30 -3.11
C ASP A 69 0.56 5.65 -4.34
N TYR A 70 -0.59 6.18 -4.75
CA TYR A 70 -1.36 5.67 -5.89
C TYR A 70 -0.87 6.19 -7.24
N SER A 71 0.26 6.88 -7.30
CA SER A 71 0.84 7.32 -8.57
C SER A 71 1.03 6.15 -9.55
N GLN A 72 0.85 6.44 -10.84
CA GLN A 72 0.93 5.43 -11.89
C GLN A 72 2.35 4.89 -12.04
N GLY A 73 2.47 3.56 -12.16
CA GLY A 73 3.71 2.87 -12.47
C GLY A 73 4.01 2.85 -13.99
N ASN A 74 5.16 2.34 -14.36
CA ASN A 74 5.52 2.16 -15.76
C ASN A 74 4.73 1.00 -16.38
N PHE A 75 4.39 1.12 -17.66
CA PHE A 75 3.81 0.02 -18.41
C PHE A 75 4.88 -0.94 -18.89
N ARG A 76 4.60 -2.23 -18.76
CA ARG A 76 5.40 -3.32 -19.30
C ARG A 76 4.60 -4.04 -20.36
N VAL A 77 5.08 -4.04 -21.59
CA VAL A 77 4.47 -4.77 -22.70
C VAL A 77 4.68 -6.26 -22.49
N THR A 78 3.60 -7.04 -22.57
CA THR A 78 3.62 -8.51 -22.41
C THR A 78 3.16 -9.23 -23.67
N ASP A 79 2.52 -8.51 -24.61
CA ASP A 79 1.89 -9.04 -25.84
C ASP A 79 0.85 -10.14 -25.56
N ASN A 80 0.40 -10.28 -24.32
CA ASN A 80 -0.63 -11.24 -23.93
C ASN A 80 -2.01 -10.60 -24.06
N ALA A 81 -2.93 -11.24 -24.76
CA ALA A 81 -4.26 -10.70 -25.07
C ALA A 81 -5.16 -10.49 -23.83
N THR A 82 -4.84 -11.15 -22.71
CA THR A 82 -5.61 -11.07 -21.47
C THR A 82 -4.97 -10.15 -20.41
N ASP A 83 -3.84 -9.52 -20.75
CA ASP A 83 -3.19 -8.54 -19.89
C ASP A 83 -3.68 -7.13 -20.22
N PHE A 84 -4.10 -6.40 -19.21
CA PHE A 84 -4.65 -5.05 -19.34
C PHE A 84 -3.96 -4.09 -18.38
N ALA A 85 -3.69 -2.89 -18.84
CA ALA A 85 -3.21 -1.79 -18.00
C ALA A 85 -4.20 -0.63 -18.05
N LEU A 86 -4.30 0.11 -16.96
CA LEU A 86 -5.08 1.34 -16.88
C LEU A 86 -4.17 2.54 -17.07
N ASP A 87 -4.49 3.38 -18.05
CA ASP A 87 -3.84 4.67 -18.24
C ASP A 87 -4.74 5.77 -17.66
N GLY A 88 -4.37 6.27 -16.49
CA GLY A 88 -5.13 7.22 -15.68
C GLY A 88 -5.60 6.64 -14.34
N ASP A 89 -6.49 7.38 -13.67
CA ASP A 89 -6.98 7.05 -12.33
C ASP A 89 -8.13 6.05 -12.37
N GLY A 90 -8.05 5.01 -11.54
CA GLY A 90 -9.08 3.97 -11.43
C GLY A 90 -8.52 2.62 -11.02
N PHE A 91 -9.39 1.66 -10.82
CA PHE A 91 -9.06 0.30 -10.40
C PHE A 91 -9.95 -0.69 -11.12
N PHE A 92 -9.43 -1.88 -11.36
CA PHE A 92 -10.24 -3.03 -11.78
C PHE A 92 -11.06 -3.52 -10.59
N ALA A 93 -12.33 -3.81 -10.84
CA ALA A 93 -13.21 -4.40 -9.84
C ALA A 93 -13.17 -5.93 -9.91
N ILE A 94 -12.92 -6.57 -8.79
CA ILE A 94 -12.74 -8.01 -8.65
C ILE A 94 -13.72 -8.55 -7.62
N ALA A 95 -14.40 -9.65 -7.92
CA ALA A 95 -15.21 -10.39 -6.97
C ALA A 95 -14.32 -11.38 -6.21
N TYR A 96 -13.88 -10.97 -5.04
CA TYR A 96 -13.11 -11.80 -4.12
C TYR A 96 -14.03 -12.69 -3.30
N THR A 97 -13.73 -13.98 -3.24
CA THR A 97 -14.48 -14.93 -2.42
C THR A 97 -13.62 -15.39 -1.24
N ASP A 98 -14.07 -15.08 -0.04
CA ASP A 98 -13.40 -15.50 1.20
C ASP A 98 -13.53 -17.02 1.41
N LYS A 99 -12.65 -17.58 2.23
CA LYS A 99 -12.68 -19.00 2.63
C LYS A 99 -14.01 -19.45 3.26
N ALA A 100 -14.78 -18.51 3.81
CA ALA A 100 -16.11 -18.74 4.33
C ALA A 100 -17.21 -18.78 3.24
N GLY A 101 -16.87 -18.53 1.98
CA GLY A 101 -17.80 -18.46 0.85
C GLY A 101 -18.50 -17.10 0.66
N ASN A 102 -18.14 -16.10 1.46
CA ASN A 102 -18.66 -14.75 1.28
C ASN A 102 -17.95 -14.04 0.13
N THR A 103 -18.71 -13.49 -0.80
CA THR A 103 -18.17 -12.75 -1.94
C THR A 103 -18.25 -11.24 -1.66
N SER A 104 -17.14 -10.54 -1.86
CA SER A 104 -17.05 -9.09 -1.72
C SER A 104 -16.34 -8.48 -2.92
N VAL A 105 -16.64 -7.23 -3.24
CA VAL A 105 -15.97 -6.52 -4.33
C VAL A 105 -14.72 -5.87 -3.78
N LYS A 106 -13.59 -6.17 -4.38
CA LYS A 106 -12.27 -5.58 -4.11
C LYS A 106 -11.76 -4.87 -5.37
N TYR A 107 -10.78 -4.04 -5.18
CA TYR A 107 -10.19 -3.22 -6.23
C TYR A 107 -8.73 -3.55 -6.39
N SER A 108 -8.24 -3.62 -7.63
CA SER A 108 -6.82 -3.87 -7.90
C SER A 108 -6.34 -3.07 -9.10
N ARG A 109 -5.03 -2.82 -9.15
CA ARG A 109 -4.33 -2.32 -10.33
C ARG A 109 -3.64 -3.43 -11.13
N ASP A 110 -3.65 -4.66 -10.61
CA ASP A 110 -3.14 -5.81 -11.35
C ASP A 110 -4.12 -6.17 -12.47
N GLY A 111 -3.67 -6.06 -13.68
CA GLY A 111 -4.42 -6.41 -14.88
C GLY A 111 -3.98 -7.71 -15.54
N ALA A 112 -3.19 -8.54 -14.87
CA ALA A 112 -2.76 -9.82 -15.40
C ALA A 112 -3.86 -10.88 -15.19
N PHE A 113 -4.81 -10.93 -16.11
CA PHE A 113 -5.96 -11.84 -16.05
C PHE A 113 -5.76 -13.09 -16.89
N VAL A 114 -6.58 -14.11 -16.58
CA VAL A 114 -6.59 -15.39 -17.28
C VAL A 114 -8.05 -15.79 -17.54
N VAL A 115 -8.31 -16.47 -18.64
CA VAL A 115 -9.63 -17.06 -18.90
C VAL A 115 -9.64 -18.49 -18.33
N ASN A 116 -10.59 -18.78 -17.45
CA ASN A 116 -10.73 -20.11 -16.88
C ASN A 116 -11.46 -21.07 -17.86
N THR A 117 -11.49 -22.36 -17.54
CA THR A 117 -12.14 -23.40 -18.38
C THR A 117 -13.64 -23.20 -18.55
N ALA A 118 -14.29 -22.45 -17.66
CA ALA A 118 -15.70 -22.10 -17.74
C ALA A 118 -15.96 -20.84 -18.57
N GLY A 119 -14.90 -20.20 -19.11
CA GLY A 119 -15.00 -19.00 -19.92
C GLY A 119 -15.13 -17.71 -19.14
N TYR A 120 -14.78 -17.68 -17.87
CA TYR A 120 -14.77 -16.43 -17.08
C TYR A 120 -13.38 -15.82 -17.03
N LEU A 121 -13.34 -14.48 -17.09
CA LEU A 121 -12.12 -13.74 -16.84
C LEU A 121 -11.85 -13.72 -15.34
N VAL A 122 -10.66 -14.21 -14.94
CA VAL A 122 -10.25 -14.35 -13.53
C VAL A 122 -8.84 -13.80 -13.31
N THR A 123 -8.52 -13.47 -12.07
CA THR A 123 -7.16 -13.19 -11.65
C THR A 123 -6.33 -14.48 -11.59
N LYS A 124 -5.03 -14.37 -11.39
CA LYS A 124 -4.15 -15.54 -11.18
C LYS A 124 -4.54 -16.36 -9.96
N ASP A 125 -5.17 -15.72 -8.96
CA ASP A 125 -5.63 -16.34 -7.72
C ASP A 125 -7.01 -17.01 -7.86
N GLY A 126 -7.69 -16.79 -9.00
CA GLY A 126 -8.97 -17.40 -9.31
C GLY A 126 -10.19 -16.52 -9.01
N ASP A 127 -9.98 -15.28 -8.61
CA ASP A 127 -11.06 -14.32 -8.35
C ASP A 127 -11.63 -13.76 -9.67
N TYR A 128 -12.94 -13.53 -9.72
CA TYR A 128 -13.60 -13.12 -10.94
C TYR A 128 -13.49 -11.61 -11.20
N VAL A 129 -13.20 -11.25 -12.45
CA VAL A 129 -13.25 -9.86 -12.89
C VAL A 129 -14.69 -9.46 -13.15
N LEU A 130 -15.09 -8.31 -12.61
CA LEU A 130 -16.45 -7.79 -12.74
C LEU A 130 -16.60 -6.93 -13.99
N ASN A 131 -17.84 -6.89 -14.51
CA ASN A 131 -18.21 -5.95 -15.54
C ASN A 131 -18.45 -4.54 -14.96
N GLN A 132 -18.67 -3.54 -15.83
CA GLN A 132 -18.85 -2.14 -15.40
C GLN A 132 -20.05 -1.96 -14.44
N ASN A 133 -21.14 -2.71 -14.64
CA ASN A 133 -22.29 -2.65 -13.75
C ASN A 133 -21.98 -3.22 -12.36
N GLY A 134 -21.25 -4.34 -12.29
CA GLY A 134 -20.80 -4.93 -11.04
C GLY A 134 -19.81 -4.04 -10.30
N ALA A 135 -18.93 -3.40 -11.03
CA ALA A 135 -17.96 -2.47 -10.49
C ALA A 135 -18.63 -1.26 -9.81
N MET A 136 -19.61 -0.65 -10.47
CA MET A 136 -20.30 0.54 -9.94
C MET A 136 -21.27 0.20 -8.80
N ASN A 137 -22.01 -0.89 -8.91
CA ASN A 137 -23.06 -1.26 -7.94
C ASN A 137 -22.56 -2.20 -6.83
N ALA A 138 -21.27 -2.58 -6.84
CA ALA A 138 -20.68 -3.59 -5.95
C ALA A 138 -21.42 -4.95 -6.05
N ASP A 139 -21.84 -5.32 -7.25
CA ASP A 139 -22.47 -6.61 -7.52
C ASP A 139 -21.41 -7.65 -7.92
N ALA A 140 -21.05 -8.48 -6.97
CA ALA A 140 -20.08 -9.56 -7.17
C ALA A 140 -20.58 -10.67 -8.13
N GLY A 141 -21.86 -10.68 -8.50
CA GLY A 141 -22.45 -11.61 -9.47
C GLY A 141 -22.24 -11.21 -10.92
N ALA A 142 -21.92 -9.96 -11.19
CA ALA A 142 -21.80 -9.41 -12.55
C ALA A 142 -20.43 -9.72 -13.18
N ARG A 143 -20.17 -11.00 -13.43
CA ARG A 143 -18.91 -11.55 -13.96
C ARG A 143 -18.82 -11.38 -15.47
N ILE A 144 -17.60 -11.31 -16.01
CA ILE A 144 -17.34 -11.26 -17.44
C ILE A 144 -17.18 -12.68 -17.96
N GLN A 145 -18.00 -13.07 -18.95
CA GLN A 145 -17.88 -14.36 -19.60
C GLN A 145 -17.44 -14.17 -21.05
N VAL A 146 -16.42 -14.92 -21.46
CA VAL A 146 -15.78 -14.88 -22.79
C VAL A 146 -15.59 -16.30 -23.30
N ASP A 147 -15.52 -16.49 -24.62
CA ASP A 147 -15.21 -17.80 -25.19
C ASP A 147 -13.68 -18.02 -25.15
N PRO A 148 -13.19 -19.07 -24.48
CA PRO A 148 -11.74 -19.33 -24.38
C PRO A 148 -11.09 -19.68 -25.74
N ASN A 149 -11.86 -20.07 -26.76
CA ASN A 149 -11.33 -20.44 -28.07
C ASN A 149 -11.25 -19.27 -29.06
N VAL A 150 -11.77 -18.10 -28.71
CA VAL A 150 -11.83 -16.93 -29.59
C VAL A 150 -10.90 -15.84 -29.03
N PRO A 151 -10.06 -15.23 -29.88
CA PRO A 151 -9.20 -14.14 -29.42
C PRO A 151 -10.02 -12.96 -28.91
N ILE A 152 -9.53 -12.38 -27.81
CA ILE A 152 -10.15 -11.23 -27.16
C ILE A 152 -9.48 -9.97 -27.70
N THR A 153 -10.27 -8.98 -28.10
CA THR A 153 -9.82 -7.63 -28.41
C THR A 153 -10.54 -6.63 -27.50
N VAL A 154 -9.80 -5.67 -26.96
CA VAL A 154 -10.37 -4.69 -26.04
C VAL A 154 -10.10 -3.27 -26.55
N ASP A 155 -11.15 -2.45 -26.51
CA ASP A 155 -11.09 -1.03 -26.87
C ASP A 155 -10.56 -0.18 -25.68
N GLU A 156 -10.10 1.04 -25.94
CA GLU A 156 -9.65 2.00 -24.92
C GLU A 156 -10.69 2.26 -23.81
N LYS A 157 -11.97 1.99 -24.07
CA LYS A 157 -13.05 2.12 -23.09
C LYS A 157 -13.28 0.85 -22.24
N GLY A 158 -12.47 -0.18 -22.42
CA GLY A 158 -12.62 -1.45 -21.74
C GLY A 158 -13.71 -2.36 -22.30
N ASN A 159 -14.26 -2.08 -23.50
CA ASN A 159 -15.22 -2.97 -24.14
C ASN A 159 -14.49 -4.18 -24.73
N ILE A 160 -14.95 -5.37 -24.38
CA ILE A 160 -14.41 -6.65 -24.85
C ILE A 160 -15.16 -7.07 -26.10
N PHE A 161 -14.44 -7.33 -27.17
CA PHE A 161 -14.98 -7.83 -28.44
C PHE A 161 -14.45 -9.23 -28.74
N GLN A 162 -15.34 -10.09 -29.19
CA GLN A 162 -15.03 -11.39 -29.77
C GLN A 162 -15.83 -11.54 -31.08
N ASN A 163 -15.19 -11.92 -32.19
CA ASN A 163 -15.82 -12.01 -33.50
C ASN A 163 -16.54 -10.72 -33.91
N ASN A 164 -16.00 -9.54 -33.61
CA ASN A 164 -16.64 -8.22 -33.85
C ASN A 164 -17.96 -8.00 -33.08
N GLN A 165 -18.28 -8.82 -32.10
CA GLN A 165 -19.44 -8.62 -31.22
C GLN A 165 -18.94 -8.22 -29.83
N GLN A 166 -19.55 -7.22 -29.22
CA GLN A 166 -19.28 -6.84 -27.86
C GLN A 166 -19.85 -7.88 -26.89
N VAL A 167 -18.99 -8.52 -26.13
CA VAL A 167 -19.33 -9.56 -25.15
C VAL A 167 -19.51 -8.96 -23.74
N GLY A 168 -18.77 -7.93 -23.43
CA GLY A 168 -18.82 -7.30 -22.12
C GLY A 168 -18.00 -6.02 -22.06
N THR A 169 -17.94 -5.42 -20.88
CA THR A 169 -17.09 -4.25 -20.60
C THR A 169 -16.35 -4.50 -19.29
N ILE A 170 -15.07 -4.31 -19.24
CA ILE A 170 -14.25 -4.44 -18.02
C ILE A 170 -14.70 -3.42 -17.00
N GLY A 171 -14.92 -3.84 -15.77
CA GLY A 171 -15.30 -2.98 -14.66
C GLY A 171 -14.14 -2.15 -14.17
N VAL A 172 -14.09 -0.89 -14.56
CA VAL A 172 -13.12 0.09 -14.10
C VAL A 172 -13.84 1.16 -13.30
N VAL A 173 -13.40 1.36 -12.07
CA VAL A 173 -13.99 2.33 -11.13
C VAL A 173 -12.90 3.19 -10.56
N ASP A 174 -13.16 4.47 -10.46
CA ASP A 174 -12.37 5.40 -9.67
C ASP A 174 -13.05 5.67 -8.32
N ILE A 175 -12.29 6.12 -7.35
CA ILE A 175 -12.76 6.39 -6.00
C ILE A 175 -12.51 7.86 -5.69
N ALA A 176 -13.58 8.56 -5.29
CA ALA A 176 -13.55 10.01 -5.09
C ALA A 176 -12.52 10.46 -4.05
N ASP A 177 -12.25 9.64 -3.04
CA ASP A 177 -11.23 9.90 -2.02
C ASP A 177 -10.51 8.62 -1.66
N TYR A 178 -9.23 8.55 -1.98
CA TYR A 178 -8.37 7.37 -1.74
C TYR A 178 -8.08 7.11 -0.25
N ASN A 179 -8.39 8.06 0.65
CA ASN A 179 -8.29 7.82 2.09
C ASN A 179 -9.27 6.74 2.59
N TYR A 180 -10.34 6.47 1.82
CA TYR A 180 -11.28 5.39 2.10
C TYR A 180 -10.87 4.03 1.51
N LEU A 181 -9.69 3.95 0.86
CA LEU A 181 -9.12 2.69 0.40
C LEU A 181 -8.22 2.08 1.47
N ALA A 182 -8.63 0.95 2.00
CA ALA A 182 -7.79 0.13 2.86
C ALA A 182 -7.13 -0.99 2.05
N LYS A 183 -5.86 -1.24 2.27
CA LYS A 183 -5.16 -2.35 1.63
C LYS A 183 -5.72 -3.68 2.13
N TYR A 184 -5.97 -4.60 1.22
CA TYR A 184 -6.46 -5.94 1.49
C TYR A 184 -5.58 -6.98 0.80
N GLY A 185 -4.88 -7.78 1.58
CA GLY A 185 -3.92 -8.76 1.06
C GLY A 185 -2.70 -8.10 0.39
N GLU A 186 -2.20 -8.72 -0.69
CA GLU A 186 -0.96 -8.30 -1.32
C GLU A 186 -1.16 -7.17 -2.33
N ASN A 187 -2.22 -7.24 -3.15
CA ASN A 187 -2.39 -6.37 -4.34
C ASN A 187 -3.84 -5.90 -4.55
N MET A 188 -4.68 -6.04 -3.53
CA MET A 188 -6.07 -5.60 -3.57
C MET A 188 -6.33 -4.49 -2.55
N TYR A 189 -7.41 -3.74 -2.81
CA TYR A 189 -7.89 -2.67 -1.96
C TYR A 189 -9.35 -2.88 -1.62
N ASP A 190 -9.72 -2.59 -0.40
CA ASP A 190 -11.11 -2.59 0.07
C ASP A 190 -11.61 -1.17 0.26
N LEU A 191 -12.86 -0.94 -0.11
CA LEU A 191 -13.49 0.34 0.12
C LEU A 191 -14.14 0.36 1.51
N VAL A 192 -13.56 1.15 2.40
CA VAL A 192 -14.10 1.34 3.75
C VAL A 192 -15.40 2.16 3.69
N ASN A 193 -16.29 1.96 4.65
CA ASN A 193 -17.57 2.67 4.74
C ASN A 193 -17.39 4.20 4.66
N GLY A 194 -18.08 4.80 3.71
CA GLY A 194 -18.01 6.24 3.42
C GLY A 194 -17.35 6.60 2.10
N GLY A 195 -16.61 5.67 1.47
CA GLY A 195 -16.03 5.88 0.15
C GLY A 195 -17.09 5.82 -0.96
N ALA A 196 -17.03 6.79 -1.88
CA ALA A 196 -17.91 6.84 -3.04
C ALA A 196 -17.17 6.36 -4.29
N ARG A 197 -17.82 5.49 -5.06
CA ARG A 197 -17.36 5.05 -6.39
C ARG A 197 -17.76 6.09 -7.41
N GLN A 198 -16.89 6.36 -8.34
CA GLN A 198 -17.17 7.21 -9.50
C GLN A 198 -16.73 6.51 -10.79
N ALA A 199 -17.30 6.92 -11.92
CA ALA A 199 -16.89 6.39 -13.20
C ALA A 199 -15.46 6.83 -13.50
N SER A 200 -14.58 5.87 -13.77
CA SER A 200 -13.21 6.16 -14.18
C SER A 200 -13.17 6.73 -15.60
N THR A 201 -12.26 7.65 -15.83
CA THR A 201 -11.90 8.17 -17.15
C THR A 201 -10.65 7.49 -17.72
N ALA A 202 -10.07 6.53 -16.98
CA ALA A 202 -8.89 5.81 -17.39
C ALA A 202 -9.14 5.02 -18.68
N LYS A 203 -8.11 4.96 -19.51
CA LYS A 203 -8.12 4.15 -20.73
C LYS A 203 -7.56 2.77 -20.43
N VAL A 204 -8.18 1.76 -21.03
CA VAL A 204 -7.70 0.38 -20.94
C VAL A 204 -6.77 0.10 -22.11
N THR A 205 -5.54 -0.31 -21.82
CA THR A 205 -4.56 -0.72 -22.83
C THR A 205 -4.35 -2.22 -22.76
N GLN A 206 -4.59 -2.92 -23.88
CA GLN A 206 -4.40 -4.36 -23.99
C GLN A 206 -2.94 -4.72 -24.29
N GLY A 207 -2.47 -5.89 -23.82
CA GLY A 207 -1.12 -6.39 -24.06
C GLY A 207 -0.05 -5.74 -23.19
N CYS A 208 -0.45 -5.01 -22.17
CA CYS A 208 0.41 -4.36 -21.20
C CYS A 208 -0.06 -4.64 -19.77
N ILE A 209 0.86 -4.59 -18.82
CA ILE A 209 0.57 -4.59 -17.40
C ILE A 209 1.25 -3.40 -16.73
N GLU A 210 0.65 -2.89 -15.67
CA GLU A 210 1.26 -1.84 -14.86
C GLU A 210 2.28 -2.46 -13.90
N SER A 211 3.54 -2.03 -13.96
CA SER A 211 4.56 -2.38 -12.99
C SER A 211 4.38 -1.55 -11.71
N SER A 212 4.97 -2.01 -10.61
CA SER A 212 5.01 -1.23 -9.38
C SER A 212 5.63 0.17 -9.61
N ASN A 213 5.16 1.18 -8.87
CA ASN A 213 5.72 2.54 -8.86
C ASN A 213 6.96 2.67 -7.96
N ILE A 214 7.56 1.56 -7.54
CA ILE A 214 8.73 1.52 -6.66
C ILE A 214 10.02 1.68 -7.45
N ASN A 215 10.87 2.61 -7.02
CA ASN A 215 12.24 2.67 -7.48
C ASN A 215 13.14 1.87 -6.55
N VAL A 216 13.52 0.66 -6.97
CA VAL A 216 14.33 -0.30 -6.21
C VAL A 216 15.64 0.32 -5.69
N VAL A 217 16.35 1.09 -6.53
CA VAL A 217 17.63 1.70 -6.15
C VAL A 217 17.44 2.72 -5.03
N SER A 218 16.40 3.54 -5.13
CA SER A 218 16.08 4.54 -4.11
C SER A 218 15.70 3.87 -2.78
N GLU A 219 14.86 2.83 -2.82
CA GLU A 219 14.47 2.11 -1.61
C GLU A 219 15.66 1.39 -0.95
N MET A 220 16.58 0.80 -1.73
CA MET A 220 17.81 0.22 -1.20
C MET A 220 18.70 1.25 -0.51
N VAL A 221 18.89 2.43 -1.12
CA VAL A 221 19.68 3.51 -0.49
C VAL A 221 19.05 3.98 0.80
N ASN A 222 17.72 4.15 0.82
CA ASN A 222 16.97 4.50 2.02
C ASN A 222 17.13 3.44 3.12
N MET A 223 17.04 2.16 2.77
CA MET A 223 17.22 1.04 3.68
C MET A 223 18.62 1.04 4.30
N ILE A 224 19.68 1.22 3.49
CA ILE A 224 21.07 1.31 3.98
C ILE A 224 21.23 2.50 4.92
N THR A 225 20.67 3.65 4.58
CA THR A 225 20.74 4.86 5.39
C THR A 225 20.10 4.67 6.76
N ILE A 226 18.90 4.09 6.81
CA ILE A 226 18.17 3.81 8.06
C ILE A 226 18.90 2.73 8.87
N SER A 227 19.41 1.68 8.22
CA SER A 227 20.18 0.64 8.89
C SER A 227 21.45 1.20 9.55
N ARG A 228 22.17 2.08 8.85
CA ARG A 228 23.34 2.76 9.43
C ARG A 228 22.96 3.68 10.60
N ALA A 229 21.86 4.40 10.50
CA ALA A 229 21.36 5.24 11.60
C ALA A 229 20.99 4.40 12.84
N PHE A 230 20.35 3.25 12.61
CA PHE A 230 20.04 2.29 13.68
C PHE A 230 21.31 1.74 14.35
N GLN A 231 22.29 1.31 13.56
CA GLN A 231 23.59 0.82 14.07
C GLN A 231 24.37 1.91 14.83
N ALA A 232 24.33 3.14 14.35
CA ALA A 232 24.95 4.27 15.05
C ALA A 232 24.27 4.51 16.41
N GLY A 233 22.93 4.47 16.46
CA GLY A 233 22.17 4.57 17.71
C GLY A 233 22.52 3.47 18.72
N GLN A 234 22.64 2.22 18.25
CA GLN A 234 23.07 1.10 19.11
C GLN A 234 24.50 1.30 19.66
N LYS A 235 25.43 1.78 18.83
CA LYS A 235 26.80 2.05 19.28
C LYS A 235 26.84 3.13 20.36
N VAL A 236 26.01 4.17 20.24
CA VAL A 236 25.92 5.21 21.28
C VAL A 236 25.40 4.63 22.59
N ILE A 237 24.36 3.80 22.55
CA ILE A 237 23.81 3.14 23.74
C ILE A 237 24.89 2.27 24.42
N ASN A 238 25.57 1.43 23.64
CA ASN A 238 26.63 0.57 24.16
C ASN A 238 27.78 1.37 24.76
N ALA A 239 28.16 2.51 24.15
CA ALA A 239 29.19 3.39 24.69
C ALA A 239 28.76 4.03 26.02
N VAL A 240 27.48 4.42 26.15
CA VAL A 240 26.94 4.95 27.42
C VAL A 240 26.94 3.85 28.48
N ASP A 241 26.51 2.63 28.15
CA ASP A 241 26.54 1.50 29.09
C ASP A 241 27.96 1.19 29.56
N GLU A 242 28.94 1.19 28.64
CA GLU A 242 30.36 0.99 28.99
C GLU A 242 30.91 2.09 29.89
N THR A 243 30.52 3.34 29.65
CA THR A 243 30.93 4.46 30.53
C THR A 243 30.32 4.37 31.92
N LEU A 244 29.03 3.94 32.00
CA LEU A 244 28.35 3.71 33.27
C LEU A 244 28.97 2.55 34.04
N ASP A 245 29.30 1.44 33.35
CA ASP A 245 30.00 0.31 33.98
C ASP A 245 31.36 0.71 34.56
N LYS A 246 32.15 1.48 33.82
CA LYS A 246 33.43 2.02 34.33
C LYS A 246 33.23 2.98 35.49
N ALA A 247 32.22 3.85 35.45
CA ALA A 247 31.93 4.77 36.53
C ALA A 247 31.53 4.05 37.82
N VAL A 248 30.72 3.01 37.74
CA VAL A 248 30.24 2.24 38.89
C VAL A 248 31.32 1.30 39.43
N ASN A 249 32.00 0.56 38.57
CA ASN A 249 32.91 -0.52 38.99
C ASN A 249 34.39 -0.07 39.17
N GLN A 250 34.81 1.01 38.53
CA GLN A 250 36.19 1.47 38.62
C GLN A 250 36.35 2.75 39.43
N VAL A 251 35.43 3.72 39.27
CA VAL A 251 35.51 5.01 40.02
C VAL A 251 34.80 4.91 41.37
N GLY A 252 33.72 4.11 41.49
CA GLY A 252 33.00 3.90 42.75
C GLY A 252 33.64 2.91 43.72
N ARG A 253 34.78 2.32 43.39
CA ARG A 253 35.58 1.48 44.28
C ARG A 253 36.57 2.35 45.07
N VAL A 254 36.09 3.00 46.10
CA VAL A 254 36.92 3.64 47.12
C VAL A 254 36.95 2.73 48.37
#